data_4e8a49ba9a6986b11aadc78dd462b225
#
_entry.id   4e8a49ba9a6986b11aadc78dd462b225
#
_cell.length_a   1.000
_cell.length_b   1.000
_cell.length_c   1.000
_cell.angle_alpha   90.00
_cell.angle_beta   90.00
_cell.angle_gamma   90.00
#
_symmetry.space_group_name_H-M   'P 1'
#
loop_
_entity.id
_entity.type
_entity.pdbx_description
1 polymer ?
#
loop_
_entity_poly.entity_id
_entity_poly.type
_entity_poly.pdbx_seq_one_letter_code
_entity_poly.pdbx_strand_id
1 'polypeptide(L)'
;MIKEVFDSISEKMRIDFQQVTSMISHPGEKGSSRENALKNYLRPHIPDKFEFSEGIIVDSHDQQSCQIDMIIHDKIATPFLLDTSMKRVIPIESVYAIIEVKSTLTKDELRKSIKNVQSVRSLTKNTLNGQASPTLGFVFAYTTDSSLETVYKNLIELSKDVQIDQQVSAICILSEGLILSVQIANLSTIILNPSKDTIFAMYKNSNNSLLMFYLLLFQALNTIIVYPPNMMAYANSSEDFNTVISIPNDFLPDEARFPFLNRSVSGAEIKKKEEYAVRILRGELNRNDYLEYIFGYHIPSLINTFGSLQNAVGKGELILCGQKISNEEFVNMFLVFQKGKSATKEELARLEDFLQRLYSAYEEQRPAMKENSKMSKGVSISIINSSVSR
;
A
#
# COMPACT_ATOMS: atom_id res chain seq x y z
N MET A 1 3.71 43.31 11.66
CA MET A 1 2.60 42.99 10.72
C MET A 1 2.36 41.48 10.61
N ILE A 2 3.23 40.67 9.93
CA ILE A 2 2.94 39.21 9.75
C ILE A 2 2.85 38.49 11.11
N LYS A 3 3.80 38.71 12.03
CA LYS A 3 3.81 38.13 13.37
C LYS A 3 2.50 38.47 14.14
N GLU A 4 2.10 39.74 14.13
CA GLU A 4 0.87 40.20 14.78
C GLU A 4 -0.40 39.54 14.22
N VAL A 5 -0.43 39.30 12.90
CA VAL A 5 -1.51 38.53 12.26
C VAL A 5 -1.54 37.09 12.76
N PHE A 6 -0.39 36.40 12.82
CA PHE A 6 -0.31 35.03 13.34
C PHE A 6 -0.64 34.95 14.82
N ASP A 7 -0.19 35.90 15.65
CA ASP A 7 -0.53 35.96 17.08
C ASP A 7 -2.05 36.15 17.26
N SER A 8 -2.67 37.04 16.46
CA SER A 8 -4.12 37.25 16.48
C SER A 8 -4.91 36.01 16.03
N ILE A 9 -4.44 35.32 14.99
CA ILE A 9 -5.03 34.04 14.52
C ILE A 9 -4.93 32.98 15.62
N SER A 10 -3.77 32.84 16.26
CA SER A 10 -3.53 31.86 17.33
C SER A 10 -4.48 32.09 18.51
N GLU A 11 -4.65 33.34 18.95
CA GLU A 11 -5.52 33.67 20.06
C GLU A 11 -7.01 33.42 19.71
N LYS A 12 -7.42 33.80 18.50
CA LYS A 12 -8.77 33.50 18.02
C LYS A 12 -9.02 31.99 18.00
N MET A 13 -8.09 31.20 17.43
CA MET A 13 -8.18 29.75 17.38
C MET A 13 -8.31 29.15 18.81
N ARG A 14 -7.54 29.66 19.76
CA ARG A 14 -7.61 29.21 21.15
C ARG A 14 -8.96 29.49 21.80
N ILE A 15 -9.52 30.68 21.58
CA ILE A 15 -10.81 31.06 22.10
C ILE A 15 -11.93 30.23 21.49
N ASP A 16 -11.98 30.11 20.18
CA ASP A 16 -12.96 29.32 19.43
C ASP A 16 -12.94 27.87 19.91
N PHE A 17 -11.75 27.30 20.08
CA PHE A 17 -11.57 25.94 20.55
C PHE A 17 -12.08 25.76 22.00
N GLN A 18 -11.77 26.69 22.89
CA GLN A 18 -12.26 26.67 24.25
C GLN A 18 -13.79 26.78 24.32
N GLN A 19 -14.41 27.62 23.48
CA GLN A 19 -15.87 27.74 23.41
C GLN A 19 -16.53 26.44 22.99
N VAL A 20 -16.00 25.78 21.91
CA VAL A 20 -16.52 24.49 21.47
C VAL A 20 -16.36 23.42 22.54
N THR A 21 -15.24 23.39 23.26
CA THR A 21 -14.98 22.41 24.32
C THR A 21 -15.75 22.64 25.59
N SER A 22 -16.10 23.91 25.91
CA SER A 22 -16.89 24.26 27.11
C SER A 22 -18.37 23.86 27.01
N MET A 23 -18.89 23.70 25.79
CA MET A 23 -20.27 23.25 25.54
C MET A 23 -20.48 21.75 25.83
N ILE A 24 -19.40 20.99 26.08
CA ILE A 24 -19.43 19.55 26.31
C ILE A 24 -19.53 19.28 27.82
N SER A 25 -20.74 19.12 28.33
CA SER A 25 -20.98 19.10 29.79
C SER A 25 -21.22 17.72 30.40
N HIS A 26 -21.40 16.64 29.64
CA HIS A 26 -21.76 15.33 30.19
C HIS A 26 -20.65 14.30 30.24
N PRO A 27 -20.41 13.57 31.36
CA PRO A 27 -19.31 12.64 31.53
C PRO A 27 -19.34 11.39 30.64
N GLY A 28 -20.51 10.93 30.21
CA GLY A 28 -20.68 9.73 29.38
C GLY A 28 -20.41 9.97 27.87
N GLU A 29 -20.48 11.22 27.42
CA GLU A 29 -20.27 11.62 26.03
C GLU A 29 -18.87 12.25 25.78
N LYS A 30 -18.00 12.24 26.80
CA LYS A 30 -16.74 13.01 26.81
C LYS A 30 -15.72 12.56 25.76
N GLY A 31 -15.72 11.31 25.33
CA GLY A 31 -14.81 10.81 24.30
C GLY A 31 -15.21 11.36 22.92
N SER A 32 -16.35 10.93 22.41
CA SER A 32 -16.85 11.31 21.08
C SER A 32 -17.09 12.82 20.93
N SER A 33 -17.40 13.53 22.03
CA SER A 33 -17.60 14.97 21.98
C SER A 33 -16.28 15.75 21.81
N ARG A 34 -15.14 15.27 22.32
CA ARG A 34 -13.84 15.91 22.13
C ARG A 34 -13.23 15.66 20.76
N GLU A 35 -13.41 14.47 20.22
CA GLU A 35 -13.09 14.14 18.84
C GLU A 35 -13.90 15.04 17.89
N ASN A 36 -15.22 15.15 18.12
CA ASN A 36 -16.10 16.05 17.36
C ASN A 36 -15.71 17.52 17.53
N ALA A 37 -15.28 17.95 18.72
CA ALA A 37 -14.83 19.33 18.95
C ALA A 37 -13.58 19.65 18.12
N LEU A 38 -12.57 18.77 18.12
CA LEU A 38 -11.39 18.95 17.28
C LEU A 38 -11.74 18.92 15.78
N LYS A 39 -12.59 17.98 15.36
CA LYS A 39 -13.07 17.87 13.99
C LYS A 39 -13.79 19.15 13.53
N ASN A 40 -14.74 19.63 14.32
CA ASN A 40 -15.52 20.85 14.02
C ASN A 40 -14.64 22.09 14.00
N TYR A 41 -13.58 22.10 14.80
CA TYR A 41 -12.59 23.17 14.79
C TYR A 41 -11.73 23.13 13.52
N LEU A 42 -11.18 21.97 13.14
CA LEU A 42 -10.30 21.84 11.99
C LEU A 42 -11.01 21.98 10.65
N ARG A 43 -12.27 21.50 10.56
CA ARG A 43 -13.01 21.42 9.30
C ARG A 43 -13.09 22.73 8.51
N PRO A 44 -13.40 23.91 9.10
CA PRO A 44 -13.44 25.19 8.40
C PRO A 44 -12.08 25.69 7.89
N HIS A 45 -10.98 25.16 8.44
CA HIS A 45 -9.63 25.61 8.15
C HIS A 45 -8.85 24.69 7.19
N ILE A 46 -9.44 23.54 6.82
CA ILE A 46 -8.83 22.55 5.95
C ILE A 46 -9.60 22.47 4.61
N PRO A 47 -8.91 22.43 3.44
CA PRO A 47 -9.57 22.39 2.13
C PRO A 47 -10.56 21.23 2.00
N ASP A 48 -11.64 21.45 1.24
CA ASP A 48 -12.76 20.52 1.07
C ASP A 48 -12.40 19.16 0.43
N LYS A 49 -11.23 19.03 -0.19
CA LYS A 49 -10.75 17.75 -0.71
C LYS A 49 -10.46 16.71 0.39
N PHE A 50 -10.26 17.16 1.63
CA PHE A 50 -10.02 16.31 2.79
C PHE A 50 -11.32 16.07 3.55
N GLU A 51 -11.66 14.81 3.81
CA GLU A 51 -12.80 14.42 4.64
C GLU A 51 -12.31 13.82 5.95
N PHE A 52 -13.10 14.06 7.00
CA PHE A 52 -12.84 13.54 8.34
C PHE A 52 -13.85 12.45 8.68
N SER A 53 -13.36 11.26 8.95
CA SER A 53 -14.16 10.10 9.35
C SER A 53 -13.61 9.48 10.63
N GLU A 54 -14.38 8.62 11.27
CA GLU A 54 -13.92 7.67 12.28
C GLU A 54 -14.19 6.26 11.79
N GLY A 55 -13.43 5.28 12.25
CA GLY A 55 -13.66 3.88 11.83
C GLY A 55 -12.40 3.04 11.77
N ILE A 56 -12.41 2.09 10.84
CA ILE A 56 -11.34 1.12 10.62
C ILE A 56 -10.76 1.34 9.22
N ILE A 57 -9.45 1.21 9.12
CA ILE A 57 -8.74 1.28 7.85
C ILE A 57 -8.30 -0.15 7.49
N VAL A 58 -8.46 -0.52 6.22
CA VAL A 58 -8.11 -1.84 5.71
C VAL A 58 -7.19 -1.74 4.51
N ASP A 59 -6.43 -2.80 4.24
CA ASP A 59 -5.66 -2.94 3.02
C ASP A 59 -6.16 -4.13 2.16
N SER A 60 -5.63 -4.25 0.95
CA SER A 60 -6.00 -5.31 0.01
C SER A 60 -5.47 -6.71 0.37
N HIS A 61 -4.74 -6.85 1.48
CA HIS A 61 -4.25 -8.12 2.02
C HIS A 61 -5.07 -8.62 3.22
N ASP A 62 -6.29 -8.09 3.39
CA ASP A 62 -7.21 -8.42 4.48
C ASP A 62 -6.66 -8.06 5.88
N GLN A 63 -5.72 -7.08 5.92
CA GLN A 63 -5.25 -6.52 7.19
C GLN A 63 -6.11 -5.31 7.56
N GLN A 64 -6.31 -5.11 8.86
CA GLN A 64 -7.09 -4.00 9.38
C GLN A 64 -6.40 -3.28 10.53
N SER A 65 -6.66 -1.99 10.65
CA SER A 65 -6.23 -1.18 11.79
C SER A 65 -7.07 -1.44 13.03
N CYS A 66 -6.62 -0.92 14.19
CA CYS A 66 -7.50 -0.63 15.31
C CYS A 66 -8.58 0.39 14.87
N GLN A 67 -9.62 0.59 15.68
CA GLN A 67 -10.55 1.71 15.51
C GLN A 67 -9.79 3.02 15.75
N ILE A 68 -9.95 3.98 14.83
CA ILE A 68 -9.25 5.27 14.82
C ILE A 68 -10.24 6.39 15.09
N ASP A 69 -9.86 7.29 15.99
CA ASP A 69 -10.69 8.41 16.46
C ASP A 69 -10.98 9.41 15.32
N MET A 70 -9.95 9.71 14.48
CA MET A 70 -10.12 10.62 13.35
C MET A 70 -9.22 10.20 12.17
N ILE A 71 -9.84 9.93 11.03
CA ILE A 71 -9.19 9.56 9.77
C ILE A 71 -9.36 10.72 8.80
N ILE A 72 -8.26 11.21 8.23
CA ILE A 72 -8.26 12.24 7.19
C ILE A 72 -7.98 11.55 5.86
N HIS A 73 -8.97 11.54 4.98
CA HIS A 73 -8.90 10.84 3.70
C HIS A 73 -9.37 11.71 2.54
N ASP A 74 -9.12 11.26 1.31
CA ASP A 74 -9.55 11.97 0.11
C ASP A 74 -11.08 11.90 -0.02
N LYS A 75 -11.74 13.06 -0.11
CA LYS A 75 -13.19 13.16 -0.18
C LYS A 75 -13.76 12.63 -1.51
N ILE A 76 -12.98 12.73 -2.58
CA ILE A 76 -13.47 12.46 -3.94
C ILE A 76 -13.16 11.01 -4.33
N ALA A 77 -11.96 10.53 -3.99
CA ALA A 77 -11.43 9.25 -4.44
C ALA A 77 -11.58 8.10 -3.43
N THR A 78 -12.25 8.34 -2.27
CA THR A 78 -12.42 7.29 -1.26
C THR A 78 -13.73 6.54 -1.43
N PRO A 79 -13.74 5.29 -1.89
CA PRO A 79 -14.90 4.42 -1.76
C PRO A 79 -14.99 3.94 -0.30
N PHE A 80 -16.18 4.00 0.29
CA PHE A 80 -16.43 3.32 1.56
C PHE A 80 -16.75 1.85 1.29
N LEU A 81 -15.97 0.94 1.84
CA LEU A 81 -16.25 -0.50 1.75
C LEU A 81 -17.43 -0.88 2.64
N LEU A 82 -17.58 -0.15 3.74
CA LEU A 82 -18.75 -0.21 4.61
C LEU A 82 -19.00 1.20 5.16
N ASP A 83 -20.22 1.70 5.01
CA ASP A 83 -20.66 2.96 5.60
C ASP A 83 -21.97 2.72 6.35
N THR A 84 -21.87 2.56 7.65
CA THR A 84 -23.02 2.46 8.55
C THR A 84 -23.00 3.63 9.52
N SER A 85 -24.12 3.88 10.20
CA SER A 85 -24.21 4.93 11.21
C SER A 85 -23.21 4.79 12.37
N MET A 86 -22.57 3.63 12.51
CA MET A 86 -21.65 3.32 13.61
C MET A 86 -20.22 3.03 13.19
N LYS A 87 -19.96 2.63 11.93
CA LYS A 87 -18.61 2.24 11.50
C LYS A 87 -18.39 2.49 10.01
N ARG A 88 -17.27 3.12 9.70
CA ARG A 88 -16.76 3.23 8.34
C ARG A 88 -15.55 2.33 8.16
N VAL A 89 -15.48 1.67 7.01
CA VAL A 89 -14.30 0.90 6.58
C VAL A 89 -13.71 1.59 5.36
N ILE A 90 -12.49 2.06 5.49
CA ILE A 90 -11.83 2.96 4.54
C ILE A 90 -10.56 2.29 4.01
N PRO A 91 -10.36 2.25 2.67
CA PRO A 91 -9.11 1.77 2.07
C PRO A 91 -7.92 2.65 2.44
N ILE A 92 -6.79 2.02 2.81
CA ILE A 92 -5.57 2.72 3.25
C ILE A 92 -4.98 3.65 2.18
N GLU A 93 -5.17 3.34 0.89
CA GLU A 93 -4.62 4.11 -0.23
C GLU A 93 -5.10 5.55 -0.24
N SER A 94 -6.34 5.80 0.17
CA SER A 94 -6.95 7.13 0.18
C SER A 94 -6.72 7.90 1.47
N VAL A 95 -6.01 7.33 2.45
CA VAL A 95 -5.78 7.95 3.76
C VAL A 95 -4.50 8.80 3.75
N TYR A 96 -4.65 10.09 4.09
CA TYR A 96 -3.56 11.04 4.29
C TYR A 96 -2.94 10.90 5.67
N ALA A 97 -3.79 10.97 6.69
CA ALA A 97 -3.34 10.99 8.08
C ALA A 97 -4.42 10.43 9.02
N ILE A 98 -3.98 10.06 10.22
CA ILE A 98 -4.87 9.77 11.34
C ILE A 98 -4.51 10.65 12.53
N ILE A 99 -5.49 10.93 13.38
CA ILE A 99 -5.31 11.66 14.63
C ILE A 99 -5.99 10.88 15.75
N GLU A 100 -5.21 10.43 16.74
CA GLU A 100 -5.70 9.92 18.01
C GLU A 100 -5.97 11.08 18.95
N VAL A 101 -7.17 11.18 19.51
CA VAL A 101 -7.60 12.29 20.37
C VAL A 101 -7.71 11.82 21.81
N LYS A 102 -6.98 12.50 22.71
CA LYS A 102 -6.96 12.16 24.14
C LYS A 102 -7.33 13.36 25.00
N SER A 103 -8.17 13.12 25.99
CA SER A 103 -8.50 14.13 26.98
C SER A 103 -7.29 14.51 27.82
N THR A 104 -6.64 13.48 28.38
CA THR A 104 -5.41 13.58 29.16
C THR A 104 -4.46 12.52 28.68
N LEU A 105 -3.25 12.92 28.26
CA LEU A 105 -2.24 12.01 27.76
C LEU A 105 -1.42 11.45 28.93
N THR A 106 -1.83 10.32 29.44
CA THR A 106 -1.06 9.51 30.40
C THR A 106 -0.07 8.62 29.64
N LYS A 107 0.89 7.97 30.34
CA LYS A 107 1.80 6.98 29.71
C LYS A 107 1.03 5.83 29.07
N ASP A 108 -0.07 5.39 29.65
CA ASP A 108 -0.89 4.30 29.10
C ASP A 108 -1.70 4.72 27.87
N GLU A 109 -2.24 5.93 27.87
CA GLU A 109 -2.91 6.49 26.67
C GLU A 109 -1.91 6.73 25.55
N LEU A 110 -0.68 7.17 25.84
CA LEU A 110 0.39 7.29 24.85
C LEU A 110 0.72 5.92 24.25
N ARG A 111 0.83 4.86 25.07
CA ARG A 111 1.08 3.50 24.59
C ARG A 111 -0.03 3.00 23.66
N LYS A 112 -1.30 3.25 24.00
CA LYS A 112 -2.45 2.91 23.15
C LYS A 112 -2.41 3.67 21.83
N SER A 113 -2.14 4.98 21.86
CA SER A 113 -2.04 5.82 20.67
C SER A 113 -0.91 5.37 19.75
N ILE A 114 0.27 5.02 20.28
CA ILE A 114 1.38 4.45 19.52
C ILE A 114 0.93 3.15 18.82
N LYS A 115 0.24 2.24 19.53
CA LYS A 115 -0.27 1.00 18.96
C LYS A 115 -1.29 1.26 17.85
N ASN A 116 -2.19 2.22 18.01
CA ASN A 116 -3.18 2.58 17.00
C ASN A 116 -2.51 3.16 15.76
N VAL A 117 -1.56 4.08 15.91
CA VAL A 117 -0.75 4.61 14.80
C VAL A 117 0.01 3.48 14.09
N GLN A 118 0.65 2.59 14.84
CA GLN A 118 1.37 1.43 14.30
C GLN A 118 0.44 0.53 13.48
N SER A 119 -0.77 0.24 13.97
CA SER A 119 -1.74 -0.61 13.27
C SER A 119 -2.14 -0.04 11.89
N VAL A 120 -2.15 1.28 11.73
CA VAL A 120 -2.41 1.93 10.43
C VAL A 120 -1.17 1.95 9.55
N ARG A 121 -0.01 2.29 10.11
CA ARG A 121 1.23 2.44 9.34
C ARG A 121 1.85 1.11 8.93
N SER A 122 1.39 0.00 9.48
CA SER A 122 1.74 -1.35 9.03
C SER A 122 0.94 -1.83 7.81
N LEU A 123 -0.16 -1.14 7.46
CA LEU A 123 -0.98 -1.49 6.30
C LEU A 123 -0.26 -1.13 4.99
N THR A 124 -0.46 -1.95 3.98
CA THR A 124 0.17 -1.81 2.66
C THR A 124 -0.74 -1.06 1.70
N LYS A 125 -0.24 0.05 1.11
CA LYS A 125 -0.94 0.78 0.05
C LYS A 125 -0.71 0.11 -1.30
N ASN A 126 -1.77 -0.36 -1.94
CA ASN A 126 -1.76 -0.98 -3.26
C ASN A 126 -2.44 -0.07 -4.28
N THR A 127 -1.65 0.67 -5.05
CA THR A 127 -2.14 1.66 -6.02
C THR A 127 -1.84 1.23 -7.45
N LEU A 128 -2.73 1.59 -8.38
CA LEU A 128 -2.53 1.34 -9.82
C LEU A 128 -1.51 2.31 -10.44
N ASN A 129 -1.37 3.51 -9.88
CA ASN A 129 -0.63 4.61 -10.48
C ASN A 129 0.41 5.18 -9.50
N GLY A 130 1.62 4.67 -9.57
CA GLY A 130 2.73 5.23 -8.79
C GLY A 130 2.77 4.82 -7.31
N GLN A 131 3.71 5.39 -6.58
CA GLN A 131 3.91 5.10 -5.15
C GLN A 131 3.21 6.15 -4.29
N ALA A 132 2.24 5.74 -3.49
CA ALA A 132 1.58 6.61 -2.53
C ALA A 132 2.52 6.96 -1.36
N SER A 133 2.35 8.17 -0.82
CA SER A 133 3.05 8.55 0.41
C SER A 133 2.57 7.72 1.61
N PRO A 134 3.43 7.48 2.61
CA PRO A 134 3.02 6.87 3.87
C PRO A 134 1.93 7.69 4.57
N THR A 135 1.05 7.02 5.29
CA THR A 135 0.04 7.67 6.12
C THR A 135 0.69 8.26 7.37
N LEU A 136 0.39 9.52 7.70
CA LEU A 136 0.89 10.15 8.92
C LEU A 136 0.04 9.78 10.14
N GLY A 137 0.69 9.62 11.29
CA GLY A 137 0.03 9.33 12.56
C GLY A 137 0.25 10.45 13.57
N PHE A 138 -0.83 11.12 13.98
CA PHE A 138 -0.80 12.19 14.96
C PHE A 138 -1.48 11.76 16.26
N VAL A 139 -1.00 12.33 17.37
CA VAL A 139 -1.69 12.29 18.67
C VAL A 139 -1.99 13.70 19.08
N PHE A 140 -3.26 13.99 19.35
CA PHE A 140 -3.71 15.27 19.89
C PHE A 140 -4.27 15.09 21.30
N ALA A 141 -3.73 15.81 22.27
CA ALA A 141 -4.18 15.78 23.65
C ALA A 141 -4.53 17.18 24.16
N TYR A 142 -5.62 17.27 24.91
CA TYR A 142 -6.03 18.53 25.53
C TYR A 142 -5.12 18.90 26.68
N THR A 143 -4.68 17.91 27.45
CA THR A 143 -3.77 18.07 28.58
C THR A 143 -2.95 16.80 28.80
N THR A 144 -2.03 16.85 29.74
CA THR A 144 -1.27 15.69 30.23
C THR A 144 -1.27 15.67 31.75
N ASP A 145 -1.03 14.50 32.35
CA ASP A 145 -0.82 14.31 33.78
C ASP A 145 0.64 14.54 34.22
N SER A 146 1.51 14.83 33.26
CA SER A 146 2.94 14.99 33.47
C SER A 146 3.52 16.13 32.63
N SER A 147 4.81 16.43 32.73
CA SER A 147 5.44 17.46 31.89
C SER A 147 5.66 16.96 30.46
N LEU A 148 5.78 17.90 29.51
CA LEU A 148 6.12 17.59 28.10
C LEU A 148 7.43 16.79 27.99
N GLU A 149 8.42 17.04 28.83
CA GLU A 149 9.67 16.29 28.89
C GLU A 149 9.47 14.84 29.33
N THR A 150 8.53 14.61 30.26
CA THR A 150 8.19 13.25 30.68
C THR A 150 7.47 12.50 29.56
N VAL A 151 6.55 13.15 28.86
CA VAL A 151 5.91 12.57 27.67
C VAL A 151 6.94 12.25 26.59
N TYR A 152 7.88 13.14 26.34
CA TYR A 152 8.99 12.93 25.39
C TYR A 152 9.84 11.70 25.75
N LYS A 153 10.24 11.55 27.01
CA LYS A 153 10.99 10.40 27.50
C LYS A 153 10.18 9.10 27.35
N ASN A 154 8.88 9.15 27.71
CA ASN A 154 7.98 8.01 27.53
C ASN A 154 7.81 7.62 26.05
N LEU A 155 7.72 8.62 25.15
CA LEU A 155 7.64 8.35 23.71
C LEU A 155 8.87 7.62 23.20
N ILE A 156 10.08 8.09 23.57
CA ILE A 156 11.34 7.42 23.19
C ILE A 156 11.38 5.99 23.73
N GLU A 157 11.02 5.79 25.00
CA GLU A 157 10.98 4.47 25.62
C GLU A 157 10.03 3.51 24.91
N LEU A 158 8.79 3.96 24.65
CA LEU A 158 7.74 3.15 24.04
C LEU A 158 7.94 2.91 22.53
N SER A 159 8.76 3.74 21.87
CA SER A 159 9.04 3.63 20.44
C SER A 159 10.25 2.76 20.13
N LYS A 160 10.99 2.26 21.12
CA LYS A 160 12.22 1.46 20.90
C LYS A 160 12.00 0.21 20.07
N ASP A 161 10.85 -0.46 20.28
CA ASP A 161 10.50 -1.72 19.60
C ASP A 161 9.56 -1.48 18.40
N VAL A 162 9.27 -0.20 18.07
CA VAL A 162 8.44 0.17 16.92
C VAL A 162 9.34 0.47 15.73
N GLN A 163 9.05 -0.11 14.58
CA GLN A 163 9.77 0.18 13.33
C GLN A 163 9.71 1.69 13.03
N ILE A 164 10.81 2.24 12.52
CA ILE A 164 10.97 3.70 12.33
C ILE A 164 9.85 4.28 11.45
N ASP A 165 9.46 3.58 10.41
CA ASP A 165 8.38 3.94 9.48
C ASP A 165 6.97 3.80 10.07
N GLN A 166 6.82 3.13 11.21
CA GLN A 166 5.56 2.93 11.94
C GLN A 166 5.41 3.85 13.17
N GLN A 167 6.42 4.66 13.48
CA GLN A 167 6.41 5.57 14.64
C GLN A 167 5.44 6.74 14.45
N VAL A 168 5.03 7.35 15.55
CA VAL A 168 4.18 8.55 15.58
C VAL A 168 4.88 9.71 14.86
N SER A 169 4.16 10.44 14.02
CA SER A 169 4.68 11.59 13.27
C SER A 169 4.75 12.87 14.10
N ALA A 170 3.73 13.11 14.94
CA ALA A 170 3.72 14.22 15.87
C ALA A 170 2.75 14.00 17.04
N ILE A 171 3.08 14.58 18.17
CA ILE A 171 2.20 14.70 19.35
C ILE A 171 1.99 16.18 19.63
N CYS A 172 0.73 16.60 19.73
CA CYS A 172 0.35 17.93 20.21
C CYS A 172 -0.30 17.80 21.58
N ILE A 173 0.22 18.51 22.58
CA ILE A 173 -0.42 18.69 23.89
C ILE A 173 -0.79 20.15 23.99
N LEU A 174 -2.08 20.45 23.95
CA LEU A 174 -2.59 21.81 23.80
C LEU A 174 -2.05 22.77 24.88
N SER A 175 -1.91 22.27 26.12
CA SER A 175 -1.42 23.06 27.25
C SER A 175 0.11 23.17 27.35
N GLU A 176 0.87 22.37 26.61
CA GLU A 176 2.31 22.21 26.85
C GLU A 176 3.18 22.51 25.61
N GLY A 177 2.80 22.00 24.42
CA GLY A 177 3.58 22.13 23.19
C GLY A 177 3.48 20.93 22.27
N LEU A 178 4.53 20.69 21.48
CA LEU A 178 4.58 19.64 20.48
C LEU A 178 5.85 18.78 20.57
N ILE A 179 5.71 17.53 20.16
CA ILE A 179 6.81 16.63 19.89
C ILE A 179 6.67 16.18 18.44
N LEU A 180 7.69 16.37 17.62
CA LEU A 180 7.66 16.12 16.17
C LEU A 180 8.72 15.09 15.79
N SER A 181 8.38 14.17 14.91
CA SER A 181 9.34 13.33 14.20
C SER A 181 9.94 14.15 13.05
N VAL A 182 11.22 14.46 13.12
CA VAL A 182 11.92 15.37 12.20
C VAL A 182 13.28 14.82 11.79
N GLN A 183 13.86 15.34 10.70
CA GLN A 183 15.26 15.07 10.36
C GLN A 183 16.20 16.01 11.12
N ILE A 184 17.37 15.51 11.50
CA ILE A 184 18.41 16.33 12.13
C ILE A 184 18.76 17.54 11.27
N ALA A 185 18.74 17.39 9.96
CA ALA A 185 19.04 18.47 9.00
C ALA A 185 17.92 19.52 8.86
N ASN A 186 16.66 19.16 9.24
CA ASN A 186 15.52 20.06 9.14
C ASN A 186 14.52 19.80 10.28
N LEU A 187 14.66 20.56 11.35
CA LEU A 187 13.86 20.38 12.57
C LEU A 187 12.44 20.96 12.50
N SER A 188 12.12 21.70 11.44
CA SER A 188 10.83 22.42 11.33
C SER A 188 9.79 21.74 10.46
N THR A 189 10.12 20.60 9.87
CA THR A 189 9.23 19.91 8.93
C THR A 189 9.00 18.47 9.37
N ILE A 190 7.73 18.03 9.41
CA ILE A 190 7.37 16.62 9.66
C ILE A 190 7.90 15.77 8.51
N ILE A 191 8.51 14.63 8.85
CA ILE A 191 9.03 13.68 7.89
C ILE A 191 7.92 12.73 7.41
N LEU A 192 7.78 12.60 6.09
CA LEU A 192 6.90 11.62 5.47
C LEU A 192 7.51 10.21 5.51
N ASN A 193 8.80 10.10 5.19
CA ASN A 193 9.54 8.83 5.14
C ASN A 193 10.66 8.83 6.21
N PRO A 194 10.39 8.40 7.44
CA PRO A 194 11.39 8.32 8.49
C PRO A 194 12.57 7.41 8.11
N SER A 195 13.77 7.81 8.50
CA SER A 195 15.03 7.10 8.27
C SER A 195 15.87 7.04 9.54
N LYS A 196 17.07 6.50 9.47
CA LYS A 196 18.00 6.45 10.62
C LYS A 196 18.37 7.83 11.18
N ASP A 197 18.25 8.89 10.36
CA ASP A 197 18.52 10.28 10.75
C ASP A 197 17.28 10.99 11.31
N THR A 198 16.20 10.26 11.54
CA THR A 198 14.97 10.76 12.13
C THR A 198 15.11 10.80 13.66
N ILE A 199 14.74 11.92 14.24
CA ILE A 199 14.72 12.14 15.69
C ILE A 199 13.37 12.72 16.12
N PHE A 200 13.05 12.61 17.40
CA PHE A 200 11.97 13.39 18.00
C PHE A 200 12.51 14.73 18.49
N ALA A 201 11.93 15.83 18.04
CA ALA A 201 12.21 17.18 18.53
C ALA A 201 11.06 17.69 19.38
N MET A 202 11.35 18.33 20.50
CA MET A 202 10.36 18.85 21.43
C MET A 202 10.30 20.38 21.37
N TYR A 203 9.10 20.94 21.22
CA TYR A 203 8.83 22.37 21.16
C TYR A 203 7.89 22.76 22.29
N LYS A 204 8.41 23.46 23.29
CA LYS A 204 7.62 24.05 24.38
C LYS A 204 6.97 25.33 23.89
N ASN A 205 5.66 25.35 23.78
CA ASN A 205 4.90 26.55 23.47
C ASN A 205 3.41 26.36 23.75
N SER A 206 3.00 26.57 24.98
CA SER A 206 1.61 26.39 25.39
C SER A 206 0.64 27.36 24.70
N ASN A 207 1.08 28.55 24.34
CA ASN A 207 0.19 29.60 23.79
C ASN A 207 -0.12 29.38 22.30
N ASN A 208 0.81 28.78 21.53
CA ASN A 208 0.70 28.65 20.08
C ASN A 208 0.68 27.19 19.61
N SER A 209 0.59 26.22 20.52
CA SER A 209 0.62 24.79 20.18
C SER A 209 -0.49 24.38 19.19
N LEU A 210 -1.71 24.92 19.35
CA LEU A 210 -2.81 24.65 18.45
C LEU A 210 -2.54 25.21 17.02
N LEU A 211 -2.06 26.45 16.93
CA LEU A 211 -1.71 27.04 15.65
C LEU A 211 -0.56 26.28 14.98
N MET A 212 0.52 25.94 15.72
CA MET A 212 1.61 25.14 15.19
C MET A 212 1.12 23.78 14.70
N PHE A 213 0.30 23.09 15.47
CA PHE A 213 -0.28 21.81 15.05
C PHE A 213 -1.09 21.95 13.75
N TYR A 214 -1.94 22.96 13.66
CA TYR A 214 -2.71 23.24 12.45
C TYR A 214 -1.81 23.49 11.23
N LEU A 215 -0.79 24.36 11.37
CA LEU A 215 0.11 24.68 10.26
C LEU A 215 0.90 23.45 9.79
N LEU A 216 1.39 22.63 10.72
CA LEU A 216 2.10 21.39 10.41
C LEU A 216 1.18 20.37 9.74
N LEU A 217 -0.04 20.19 10.26
CA LEU A 217 -1.04 19.31 9.66
C LEU A 217 -1.40 19.77 8.24
N PHE A 218 -1.67 21.07 8.06
CA PHE A 218 -2.00 21.66 6.76
C PHE A 218 -0.87 21.44 5.75
N GLN A 219 0.37 21.72 6.13
CA GLN A 219 1.54 21.49 5.28
C GLN A 219 1.70 20.01 4.93
N ALA A 220 1.60 19.14 5.91
CA ALA A 220 1.71 17.70 5.74
C ALA A 220 0.65 17.16 4.77
N LEU A 221 -0.63 17.51 4.97
CA LEU A 221 -1.73 17.09 4.11
C LEU A 221 -1.56 17.52 2.65
N ASN A 222 -0.97 18.70 2.40
CA ASN A 222 -0.74 19.19 1.03
C ASN A 222 0.54 18.62 0.39
N THR A 223 1.40 17.97 1.16
CA THR A 223 2.63 17.33 0.66
C THR A 223 2.40 15.83 0.37
N ILE A 224 1.44 15.20 1.06
CA ILE A 224 1.14 13.77 0.90
C ILE A 224 0.43 13.52 -0.42
N ILE A 225 0.90 12.50 -1.14
CA ILE A 225 0.29 12.00 -2.37
C ILE A 225 -0.49 10.74 -2.04
N VAL A 226 -1.80 10.74 -2.32
CA VAL A 226 -2.67 9.58 -2.27
C VAL A 226 -3.22 9.29 -3.67
N TYR A 227 -3.58 8.04 -3.90
CA TYR A 227 -4.18 7.59 -5.15
C TYR A 227 -5.49 6.86 -4.86
N PRO A 228 -6.40 6.77 -5.84
CA PRO A 228 -7.55 5.90 -5.72
C PRO A 228 -7.10 4.46 -5.42
N PRO A 229 -7.80 3.73 -4.54
CA PRO A 229 -7.47 2.35 -4.23
C PRO A 229 -7.64 1.45 -5.45
N ASN A 230 -6.82 0.42 -5.54
CA ASN A 230 -7.02 -0.66 -6.50
C ASN A 230 -8.13 -1.58 -5.98
N MET A 231 -9.39 -1.27 -6.32
CA MET A 231 -10.55 -2.04 -5.84
C MET A 231 -10.54 -3.51 -6.29
N MET A 232 -9.89 -3.81 -7.43
CA MET A 232 -9.74 -5.20 -7.88
C MET A 232 -8.84 -6.01 -6.94
N ALA A 233 -7.85 -5.38 -6.32
CA ALA A 233 -6.99 -6.06 -5.33
C ALA A 233 -7.78 -6.44 -4.07
N TYR A 234 -8.75 -5.63 -3.65
CA TYR A 234 -9.65 -5.95 -2.54
C TYR A 234 -10.61 -7.11 -2.87
N ALA A 235 -11.06 -7.19 -4.12
CA ALA A 235 -11.92 -8.28 -4.58
C ALA A 235 -11.15 -9.61 -4.71
N ASN A 236 -9.87 -9.55 -5.12
CA ASN A 236 -9.03 -10.74 -5.29
C ASN A 236 -8.62 -11.39 -3.95
N SER A 237 -8.80 -10.73 -2.82
CA SER A 237 -8.59 -11.31 -1.50
C SER A 237 -9.66 -12.37 -1.15
N SER A 238 -10.81 -12.38 -1.84
CA SER A 238 -11.83 -13.43 -1.68
C SER A 238 -11.51 -14.62 -2.57
N GLU A 239 -11.52 -15.84 -2.00
CA GLU A 239 -11.29 -17.09 -2.74
C GLU A 239 -12.33 -17.34 -3.85
N ASP A 240 -13.46 -16.65 -3.79
CA ASP A 240 -14.59 -16.79 -4.74
C ASP A 240 -14.47 -15.86 -5.95
N PHE A 241 -13.47 -14.96 -6.01
CA PHE A 241 -13.32 -14.01 -7.10
C PHE A 241 -12.53 -14.62 -8.26
N ASN A 242 -13.26 -15.04 -9.31
CA ASN A 242 -12.67 -15.60 -10.51
C ASN A 242 -12.22 -14.50 -11.49
N THR A 243 -10.94 -14.45 -11.82
CA THR A 243 -10.42 -13.56 -12.86
C THR A 243 -10.77 -14.13 -14.23
N VAL A 244 -11.56 -13.38 -15.00
CA VAL A 244 -11.85 -13.73 -16.40
C VAL A 244 -10.78 -13.13 -17.29
N ILE A 245 -10.02 -13.99 -17.96
CA ILE A 245 -9.07 -13.55 -19.00
C ILE A 245 -9.83 -13.51 -20.30
N SER A 246 -10.00 -12.32 -20.89
CA SER A 246 -10.58 -12.18 -22.23
C SER A 246 -9.58 -11.53 -23.18
N ILE A 247 -9.46 -12.08 -24.38
CA ILE A 247 -8.72 -11.47 -25.48
C ILE A 247 -9.75 -10.94 -26.48
N PRO A 248 -9.62 -9.66 -26.93
CA PRO A 248 -10.49 -9.13 -27.97
C PRO A 248 -10.46 -10.03 -29.21
N ASN A 249 -11.62 -10.42 -29.71
CA ASN A 249 -11.76 -11.37 -30.82
C ASN A 249 -11.12 -10.91 -32.14
N ASP A 250 -10.88 -9.62 -32.27
CA ASP A 250 -10.36 -8.93 -33.47
C ASP A 250 -8.85 -9.11 -33.67
N PHE A 251 -8.12 -9.59 -32.64
CA PHE A 251 -6.67 -9.72 -32.67
C PHE A 251 -6.15 -11.12 -33.05
N LEU A 252 -7.01 -12.11 -33.01
CA LEU A 252 -6.62 -13.49 -33.33
C LEU A 252 -7.45 -13.98 -34.52
N PRO A 253 -6.82 -14.59 -35.54
CA PRO A 253 -7.57 -15.32 -36.57
C PRO A 253 -8.47 -16.33 -35.88
N ASP A 254 -9.62 -16.64 -36.50
CA ASP A 254 -10.63 -17.56 -35.95
C ASP A 254 -10.04 -18.92 -35.51
N GLU A 255 -8.97 -19.34 -36.17
CA GLU A 255 -8.18 -20.55 -35.88
C GLU A 255 -7.35 -20.46 -34.59
N ALA A 256 -7.10 -19.26 -34.09
CA ALA A 256 -6.25 -18.98 -32.92
C ALA A 256 -7.04 -18.59 -31.68
N ARG A 257 -8.33 -18.90 -31.61
CA ARG A 257 -9.12 -18.70 -30.39
C ARG A 257 -8.69 -19.69 -29.32
N PHE A 258 -8.03 -19.19 -28.28
CA PHE A 258 -7.53 -20.00 -27.17
C PHE A 258 -8.64 -20.27 -26.16
N PRO A 259 -9.22 -21.46 -26.09
CA PRO A 259 -10.33 -21.76 -25.18
C PRO A 259 -9.99 -21.51 -23.72
N PHE A 260 -8.72 -21.69 -23.34
CA PHE A 260 -8.26 -21.50 -21.96
C PHE A 260 -8.07 -20.02 -21.58
N LEU A 261 -7.94 -19.10 -22.53
CA LEU A 261 -7.84 -17.65 -22.24
C LEU A 261 -9.18 -17.00 -21.95
N ASN A 262 -10.26 -17.68 -22.30
CA ASN A 262 -11.63 -17.23 -22.03
C ASN A 262 -12.23 -17.89 -20.77
N ARG A 263 -11.43 -18.58 -19.98
CA ARG A 263 -11.88 -19.21 -18.73
C ARG A 263 -11.52 -18.35 -17.52
N SER A 264 -12.34 -18.44 -16.50
CA SER A 264 -12.01 -17.93 -15.16
C SER A 264 -10.80 -18.69 -14.60
N VAL A 265 -9.84 -17.98 -14.04
CA VAL A 265 -8.70 -18.58 -13.34
C VAL A 265 -9.01 -18.59 -11.85
N SER A 266 -9.06 -19.77 -11.25
CA SER A 266 -9.35 -19.94 -9.83
C SER A 266 -8.17 -19.48 -8.93
N GLY A 267 -8.47 -19.13 -7.70
CA GLY A 267 -7.43 -18.82 -6.70
C GLY A 267 -6.43 -19.97 -6.51
N ALA A 268 -6.88 -21.22 -6.62
CA ALA A 268 -6.03 -22.41 -6.58
C ALA A 268 -5.03 -22.45 -7.75
N GLU A 269 -5.43 -22.01 -8.95
CA GLU A 269 -4.53 -21.94 -10.13
C GLU A 269 -3.51 -20.83 -9.98
N ILE A 270 -3.88 -19.68 -9.41
CA ILE A 270 -2.93 -18.60 -9.10
C ILE A 270 -1.87 -19.09 -8.11
N LYS A 271 -2.28 -19.75 -7.03
CA LYS A 271 -1.36 -20.33 -6.05
C LYS A 271 -0.42 -21.38 -6.66
N LYS A 272 -0.94 -22.23 -7.53
CA LYS A 272 -0.14 -23.22 -8.27
C LYS A 272 0.87 -22.55 -9.20
N LYS A 273 0.51 -21.45 -9.85
CA LYS A 273 1.41 -20.63 -10.66
C LYS A 273 2.57 -20.06 -9.83
N GLU A 274 2.28 -19.49 -8.66
CA GLU A 274 3.29 -18.95 -7.76
C GLU A 274 4.24 -20.06 -7.27
N GLU A 275 3.70 -21.21 -6.92
CA GLU A 275 4.49 -22.38 -6.55
C GLU A 275 5.45 -22.82 -7.67
N TYR A 276 4.98 -22.89 -8.92
CA TYR A 276 5.82 -23.20 -10.07
C TYR A 276 6.88 -22.12 -10.30
N ALA A 277 6.54 -20.84 -10.17
CA ALA A 277 7.51 -19.76 -10.31
C ALA A 277 8.64 -19.85 -9.27
N VAL A 278 8.32 -20.20 -8.03
CA VAL A 278 9.33 -20.44 -6.99
C VAL A 278 10.19 -21.65 -7.30
N ARG A 279 9.60 -22.76 -7.74
CA ARG A 279 10.32 -24.00 -8.07
C ARG A 279 11.23 -23.84 -9.30
N ILE A 280 10.83 -23.03 -10.30
CA ILE A 280 11.69 -22.74 -11.45
C ILE A 280 12.95 -21.96 -11.05
N LEU A 281 12.81 -20.95 -10.17
CA LEU A 281 13.94 -20.18 -9.65
C LEU A 281 14.92 -21.03 -8.81
N ARG A 282 14.42 -22.10 -8.21
CA ARG A 282 15.22 -23.08 -7.47
C ARG A 282 15.80 -24.20 -8.34
N GLY A 283 15.47 -24.23 -9.63
CA GLY A 283 15.87 -25.31 -10.54
C GLY A 283 15.27 -26.67 -10.18
N GLU A 284 14.05 -26.70 -9.61
CA GLU A 284 13.41 -27.90 -9.08
C GLU A 284 12.38 -28.52 -10.03
N LEU A 285 12.01 -27.85 -11.15
CA LEU A 285 11.04 -28.36 -12.09
C LEU A 285 11.60 -29.50 -12.96
N ASN A 286 10.78 -30.52 -13.21
CA ASN A 286 11.00 -31.46 -14.27
C ASN A 286 10.49 -30.92 -15.62
N ARG A 287 10.72 -31.65 -16.72
CA ARG A 287 10.30 -31.21 -18.07
C ARG A 287 8.80 -30.92 -18.16
N ASN A 288 7.96 -31.80 -17.66
CA ASN A 288 6.52 -31.65 -17.79
C ASN A 288 6.01 -30.46 -16.96
N ASP A 289 6.45 -30.32 -15.72
CA ASP A 289 6.11 -29.19 -14.84
C ASP A 289 6.58 -27.86 -15.44
N TYR A 290 7.78 -27.82 -16.04
CA TYR A 290 8.31 -26.64 -16.69
C TYR A 290 7.46 -26.20 -17.90
N LEU A 291 7.11 -27.15 -18.76
CA LEU A 291 6.28 -26.88 -19.93
C LEU A 291 4.84 -26.48 -19.51
N GLU A 292 4.27 -27.14 -18.49
CA GLU A 292 2.98 -26.74 -17.93
C GLU A 292 3.05 -25.30 -17.37
N TYR A 293 4.11 -24.93 -16.70
CA TYR A 293 4.30 -23.56 -16.23
C TYR A 293 4.35 -22.56 -17.37
N ILE A 294 5.17 -22.80 -18.40
CA ILE A 294 5.32 -21.86 -19.53
C ILE A 294 4.00 -21.67 -20.27
N PHE A 295 3.35 -22.74 -20.69
CA PHE A 295 2.17 -22.67 -21.56
C PHE A 295 0.86 -22.54 -20.77
N GLY A 296 0.76 -23.09 -19.58
CA GLY A 296 -0.45 -23.05 -18.76
C GLY A 296 -0.59 -21.81 -17.89
N TYR A 297 0.52 -21.20 -17.49
CA TYR A 297 0.49 -20.11 -16.52
C TYR A 297 1.25 -18.86 -16.94
N HIS A 298 2.49 -19.00 -17.41
CA HIS A 298 3.34 -17.83 -17.70
C HIS A 298 2.81 -17.04 -18.90
N ILE A 299 2.52 -17.68 -20.00
CA ILE A 299 2.02 -17.03 -21.21
C ILE A 299 0.63 -16.42 -21.00
N PRO A 300 -0.36 -17.12 -20.45
CA PRO A 300 -1.64 -16.51 -20.12
C PRO A 300 -1.51 -15.27 -19.23
N SER A 301 -0.57 -15.28 -18.27
CA SER A 301 -0.28 -14.13 -17.43
C SER A 301 0.27 -12.92 -18.20
N LEU A 302 1.20 -13.17 -19.15
CA LEU A 302 1.73 -12.12 -20.01
C LEU A 302 0.64 -11.51 -20.88
N ILE A 303 -0.21 -12.34 -21.49
CA ILE A 303 -1.33 -11.87 -22.29
C ILE A 303 -2.31 -11.01 -21.44
N ASN A 304 -2.63 -11.46 -20.25
CA ASN A 304 -3.48 -10.69 -19.31
C ASN A 304 -2.88 -9.33 -18.98
N THR A 305 -1.56 -9.27 -18.75
CA THR A 305 -0.86 -8.03 -18.40
C THR A 305 -0.79 -7.04 -19.56
N PHE A 306 -0.55 -7.52 -20.78
CA PHE A 306 -0.29 -6.70 -21.96
C PHE A 306 -1.49 -6.62 -22.94
N GLY A 307 -2.59 -7.27 -22.63
CA GLY A 307 -3.84 -7.23 -23.41
C GLY A 307 -3.87 -8.11 -24.65
N SER A 308 -2.69 -8.55 -25.16
CA SER A 308 -2.59 -9.47 -26.29
C SER A 308 -1.28 -10.22 -26.30
N LEU A 309 -1.21 -11.36 -27.02
CA LEU A 309 0.02 -12.10 -27.21
C LEU A 309 1.04 -11.26 -28.00
N GLN A 310 0.62 -10.54 -29.04
CA GLN A 310 1.48 -9.66 -29.83
C GLN A 310 2.09 -8.54 -28.99
N ASN A 311 1.33 -7.91 -28.11
CA ASN A 311 1.84 -6.89 -27.21
C ASN A 311 2.77 -7.48 -26.16
N ALA A 312 2.44 -8.68 -25.63
CA ALA A 312 3.25 -9.37 -24.63
C ALA A 312 4.62 -9.79 -25.17
N VAL A 313 4.69 -10.19 -26.45
CA VAL A 313 5.91 -10.62 -27.11
C VAL A 313 6.66 -9.45 -27.75
N GLY A 314 5.97 -8.32 -28.01
CA GLY A 314 6.55 -7.11 -28.60
C GLY A 314 6.99 -7.28 -30.07
N LYS A 315 7.73 -6.29 -30.57
CA LYS A 315 8.38 -6.36 -31.87
C LYS A 315 9.83 -6.78 -31.65
N GLY A 316 10.14 -8.07 -31.70
CA GLY A 316 11.52 -8.48 -31.51
C GLY A 316 11.69 -9.95 -31.13
N GLU A 317 12.53 -10.21 -30.16
CA GLU A 317 12.85 -11.55 -29.68
C GLU A 317 12.34 -11.71 -28.24
N LEU A 318 11.74 -12.84 -27.95
CA LEU A 318 11.42 -13.26 -26.58
C LEU A 318 12.64 -13.97 -25.99
N ILE A 319 12.99 -13.64 -24.77
CA ILE A 319 14.04 -14.36 -24.04
C ILE A 319 13.39 -15.29 -23.03
N LEU A 320 13.45 -16.59 -23.25
CA LEU A 320 12.99 -17.61 -22.31
C LEU A 320 14.19 -18.44 -21.84
N CYS A 321 14.47 -18.40 -20.55
CA CYS A 321 15.62 -19.09 -19.96
C CYS A 321 16.95 -18.82 -20.68
N GLY A 322 17.18 -17.55 -21.10
CA GLY A 322 18.39 -17.15 -21.80
C GLY A 322 18.42 -17.47 -23.30
N GLN A 323 17.46 -18.22 -23.82
CA GLN A 323 17.28 -18.43 -25.25
C GLN A 323 16.50 -17.31 -25.90
N LYS A 324 17.03 -16.80 -27.01
CA LYS A 324 16.33 -15.86 -27.88
C LYS A 324 15.44 -16.62 -28.85
N ILE A 325 14.18 -16.29 -28.85
CA ILE A 325 13.15 -16.91 -29.70
C ILE A 325 12.49 -15.79 -30.47
N SER A 326 12.37 -15.92 -31.80
CA SER A 326 11.64 -14.96 -32.58
C SER A 326 10.13 -14.97 -32.19
N ASN A 327 9.52 -13.81 -32.25
CA ASN A 327 8.08 -13.67 -31.93
C ASN A 327 7.24 -14.57 -32.85
N GLU A 328 7.62 -14.65 -34.13
CA GLU A 328 6.92 -15.46 -35.12
C GLU A 328 7.00 -16.96 -34.79
N GLU A 329 8.21 -17.47 -34.49
CA GLU A 329 8.38 -18.84 -34.06
C GLU A 329 7.58 -19.18 -32.83
N PHE A 330 7.62 -18.28 -31.80
CA PHE A 330 6.93 -18.49 -30.57
C PHE A 330 5.40 -18.55 -30.76
N VAL A 331 4.83 -17.59 -31.51
CA VAL A 331 3.39 -17.55 -31.79
C VAL A 331 2.97 -18.81 -32.57
N ASN A 332 3.74 -19.20 -33.61
CA ASN A 332 3.43 -20.37 -34.39
C ASN A 332 3.45 -21.65 -33.56
N MET A 333 4.47 -21.83 -32.71
CA MET A 333 4.54 -23.01 -31.83
C MET A 333 3.45 -23.03 -30.79
N PHE A 334 3.09 -21.87 -30.25
CA PHE A 334 1.97 -21.74 -29.30
C PHE A 334 0.62 -22.09 -29.96
N LEU A 335 0.40 -21.67 -31.20
CA LEU A 335 -0.79 -22.04 -31.97
C LEU A 335 -0.86 -23.56 -32.22
N VAL A 336 0.27 -24.18 -32.60
CA VAL A 336 0.35 -25.64 -32.76
C VAL A 336 0.04 -26.37 -31.45
N PHE A 337 0.59 -25.89 -30.33
CA PHE A 337 0.26 -26.43 -29.00
C PHE A 337 -1.23 -26.38 -28.71
N GLN A 338 -1.92 -25.30 -29.11
CA GLN A 338 -3.36 -25.13 -28.93
C GLN A 338 -4.19 -26.07 -29.80
N LYS A 339 -3.73 -26.38 -31.03
CA LYS A 339 -4.39 -27.37 -31.89
C LYS A 339 -4.46 -28.77 -31.25
N GLY A 340 -3.51 -29.08 -30.40
CA GLY A 340 -3.44 -30.36 -29.70
C GLY A 340 -3.56 -31.56 -30.65
N LYS A 341 -4.61 -32.40 -30.49
CA LYS A 341 -4.81 -33.57 -31.34
C LYS A 341 -5.17 -33.24 -32.79
N SER A 342 -5.51 -32.00 -33.11
CA SER A 342 -5.84 -31.53 -34.47
C SER A 342 -4.61 -31.08 -35.24
N ALA A 343 -3.44 -31.01 -34.62
CA ALA A 343 -2.19 -30.68 -35.31
C ALA A 343 -1.71 -31.82 -36.21
N THR A 344 -1.04 -31.45 -37.30
CA THR A 344 -0.45 -32.44 -38.21
C THR A 344 0.79 -33.07 -37.58
N LYS A 345 1.25 -34.21 -38.09
CA LYS A 345 2.46 -34.87 -37.61
C LYS A 345 3.69 -33.97 -37.72
N GLU A 346 3.80 -33.17 -38.80
CA GLU A 346 4.89 -32.24 -39.01
C GLU A 346 4.86 -31.07 -38.02
N GLU A 347 3.65 -30.52 -37.73
CA GLU A 347 3.48 -29.49 -36.72
C GLU A 347 3.86 -29.99 -35.33
N LEU A 348 3.44 -31.21 -34.98
CA LEU A 348 3.79 -31.82 -33.69
C LEU A 348 5.30 -32.09 -33.58
N ALA A 349 5.98 -32.50 -34.66
CA ALA A 349 7.42 -32.70 -34.65
C ALA A 349 8.18 -31.37 -34.43
N ARG A 350 7.73 -30.28 -35.08
CA ARG A 350 8.31 -28.94 -34.86
C ARG A 350 8.05 -28.43 -33.44
N LEU A 351 6.87 -28.67 -32.93
CA LEU A 351 6.54 -28.31 -31.55
C LEU A 351 7.42 -29.06 -30.54
N GLU A 352 7.63 -30.38 -30.76
CA GLU A 352 8.48 -31.19 -29.87
C GLU A 352 9.93 -30.72 -29.89
N ASP A 353 10.48 -30.39 -31.06
CA ASP A 353 11.83 -29.82 -31.19
C ASP A 353 11.92 -28.46 -30.44
N PHE A 354 10.92 -27.59 -30.61
CA PHE A 354 10.84 -26.30 -29.90
C PHE A 354 10.77 -26.49 -28.40
N LEU A 355 9.93 -27.38 -27.90
CA LEU A 355 9.79 -27.68 -26.46
C LEU A 355 11.08 -28.28 -25.89
N GLN A 356 11.78 -29.11 -26.66
CA GLN A 356 13.05 -29.68 -26.26
C GLN A 356 14.15 -28.61 -26.14
N ARG A 357 14.20 -27.66 -27.07
CA ARG A 357 15.13 -26.52 -26.99
C ARG A 357 14.88 -25.63 -25.77
N LEU A 358 13.62 -25.33 -25.49
CA LEU A 358 13.24 -24.56 -24.30
C LEU A 358 13.67 -25.27 -23.02
N TYR A 359 13.42 -26.57 -22.93
CA TYR A 359 13.75 -27.31 -21.73
C TYR A 359 15.27 -27.49 -21.56
N SER A 360 15.99 -27.71 -22.64
CA SER A 360 17.46 -27.79 -22.61
C SER A 360 18.08 -26.49 -22.09
N ALA A 361 17.59 -25.34 -22.54
CA ALA A 361 18.03 -24.04 -22.04
C ALA A 361 17.77 -23.84 -20.54
N TYR A 362 16.65 -24.35 -20.06
CA TYR A 362 16.36 -24.34 -18.61
C TYR A 362 17.32 -25.29 -17.86
N GLU A 363 17.58 -26.49 -18.39
CA GLU A 363 18.49 -27.46 -17.76
C GLU A 363 19.92 -26.93 -17.64
N GLU A 364 20.41 -26.21 -18.65
CA GLU A 364 21.73 -25.57 -18.61
C GLU A 364 21.88 -24.56 -17.51
N GLN A 365 20.82 -23.82 -17.20
CA GLN A 365 20.81 -22.81 -16.11
C GLN A 365 20.51 -23.38 -14.74
N ARG A 366 19.96 -24.58 -14.67
CA ARG A 366 19.50 -25.23 -13.44
C ARG A 366 20.57 -25.35 -12.35
N PRO A 367 21.85 -25.66 -12.62
CA PRO A 367 22.90 -25.70 -11.59
C PRO A 367 23.11 -24.34 -10.91
N ALA A 368 23.20 -23.26 -11.71
CA ALA A 368 23.36 -21.89 -11.20
C ALA A 368 22.14 -21.43 -10.37
N MET A 369 20.93 -21.78 -10.81
CA MET A 369 19.70 -21.50 -10.05
C MET A 369 19.70 -22.20 -8.68
N LYS A 370 20.13 -23.48 -8.62
CA LYS A 370 20.24 -24.22 -7.38
C LYS A 370 21.29 -23.64 -6.41
N GLU A 371 22.40 -23.15 -6.95
CA GLU A 371 23.46 -22.54 -6.15
C GLU A 371 23.02 -21.18 -5.60
N ASN A 372 22.41 -20.33 -6.41
CA ASN A 372 21.87 -19.05 -5.99
C ASN A 372 20.74 -19.19 -4.94
N SER A 373 19.90 -20.23 -5.03
CA SER A 373 18.84 -20.49 -4.07
C SER A 373 19.37 -20.91 -2.68
N LYS A 374 20.56 -21.47 -2.60
CA LYS A 374 21.22 -21.80 -1.32
C LYS A 374 21.83 -20.57 -0.64
N MET A 375 22.22 -19.56 -1.39
CA MET A 375 22.78 -18.30 -0.88
C MET A 375 21.71 -17.30 -0.41
N SER A 376 20.48 -17.38 -0.94
CA SER A 376 19.38 -16.43 -0.62
C SER A 376 18.43 -16.95 0.46
N LYS A 377 18.92 -17.23 1.65
CA LYS A 377 18.06 -17.24 2.84
C LYS A 377 17.77 -15.79 3.22
N GLY A 378 16.74 -15.17 2.62
CA GLY A 378 16.26 -13.87 3.08
C GLY A 378 15.97 -12.80 2.02
N VAL A 379 15.83 -13.10 0.74
CA VAL A 379 15.46 -12.11 -0.28
C VAL A 379 14.04 -12.38 -0.79
N SER A 380 13.17 -11.40 -0.61
CA SER A 380 11.84 -11.35 -1.24
C SER A 380 12.00 -11.46 -2.76
N ILE A 381 11.28 -12.38 -3.37
CA ILE A 381 11.31 -12.62 -4.81
C ILE A 381 10.64 -11.44 -5.51
N SER A 382 11.42 -10.49 -5.99
CA SER A 382 10.95 -9.61 -7.05
C SER A 382 10.87 -10.44 -8.32
N ILE A 383 9.67 -10.58 -8.88
CA ILE A 383 9.41 -11.22 -10.16
C ILE A 383 10.38 -10.63 -11.18
N ILE A 384 11.13 -11.50 -11.85
CA ILE A 384 12.00 -11.11 -12.96
C ILE A 384 11.08 -10.53 -14.05
N ASN A 385 10.93 -9.20 -14.05
CA ASN A 385 10.44 -8.49 -15.20
C ASN A 385 11.49 -8.71 -16.30
N SER A 386 11.11 -9.41 -17.36
CA SER A 386 11.89 -9.42 -18.58
C SER A 386 12.21 -7.97 -18.92
N SER A 387 13.47 -7.59 -18.83
CA SER A 387 13.95 -6.29 -19.28
C SER A 387 13.72 -6.25 -20.79
N VAL A 388 12.61 -5.63 -21.19
CA VAL A 388 12.44 -5.15 -22.53
C VAL A 388 13.41 -3.97 -22.65
N SER A 389 14.59 -4.22 -23.22
CA SER A 389 15.48 -3.14 -23.64
C SER A 389 14.74 -2.29 -24.67
N ARG A 390 14.66 -0.99 -24.39
CA ARG A 390 14.13 0.03 -25.28
C ARG A 390 14.93 0.10 -26.57
#